data_92b65423b328c21b02cd0bc1a17d1759
#
_entry.id   92b65423b328c21b02cd0bc1a17d1759
#
_cell.length_a   1.000
_cell.length_b   1.000
_cell.length_c   1.000
_cell.angle_alpha   90.00
_cell.angle_beta   90.00
_cell.angle_gamma   90.00
#
_symmetry.space_group_name_H-M   'P 1'
#
loop_
_entity.id
_entity.type
_entity.pdbx_description
1 polymer ?
#
loop_
_entity_poly.entity_id
_entity_poly.type
_entity_poly.pdbx_seq_one_letter_code
_entity_poly.pdbx_strand_id
1 'polypeptide(L)'
;LEMNGQTDPPYCKQWTGKTPVIYPLKQMFLWGMGPTLTIAAWGGWVLTGYFIIYRRDFTGLVPFIWIGLLFLHQSTQFVKYMRYFLPIYPFLALMAAWFLIFLYDMARRHNRRLWTMVKLLIGCVCIFTLLWAIAFTAVYRKAHSRIEASRWIFDHIKAGSSLSFEHWDDSLPFSFPGKDPSVYKQVEMKWYDEDTEEKRQRAFLWLEETDYIVLSSNRLYASIPLLPLRYPMTVVYYKSLFDGTLGFEKIADFTSYPELCGISIPDQSAEESFTVYDHPRVQIFKKTPLYSLKRVKEILGNVNLDNIVMMKPVDASKWKNATFIPEKELSVYRKEGTWSELFNRNSIVNKIPVIVWAVLIELLGLIAAPYLFIACRSLPDRGYGLSKTLGMLFVSWFIWIGAGFKLFYFSASGTGAVIFVITCGSVYLLYKRWPEFKAFLSESKHVLLAEECLFWVFFIIFLLIRMANPDLWH
;
A
#
# COMPACT_ATOMS: atom_id res chain seq x y z
N LEU A 1 8.87 -3.85 -15.84
CA LEU A 1 9.37 -5.23 -15.73
C LEU A 1 8.80 -5.90 -14.46
N GLU A 2 8.87 -5.23 -13.33
CA GLU A 2 8.37 -5.72 -12.03
C GLU A 2 6.85 -5.96 -12.06
N MET A 3 6.08 -4.99 -12.57
CA MET A 3 4.62 -5.08 -12.69
C MET A 3 4.14 -6.32 -13.46
N ASN A 4 4.93 -6.77 -14.41
CA ASN A 4 4.61 -7.93 -15.24
C ASN A 4 5.24 -9.23 -14.71
N GLY A 5 5.94 -9.18 -13.55
CA GLY A 5 6.62 -10.33 -12.97
C GLY A 5 7.88 -10.78 -13.74
N GLN A 6 8.44 -9.94 -14.59
CA GLN A 6 9.67 -10.23 -15.33
C GLN A 6 10.92 -10.17 -14.44
N THR A 7 10.89 -9.31 -13.41
CA THR A 7 11.87 -9.26 -12.34
C THR A 7 11.35 -10.02 -11.12
N ASP A 8 12.24 -10.51 -10.27
CA ASP A 8 11.91 -11.35 -9.11
C ASP A 8 12.56 -10.79 -7.82
N PRO A 9 12.26 -9.55 -7.42
CA PRO A 9 12.68 -9.05 -6.12
C PRO A 9 11.93 -9.81 -5.00
N PRO A 10 12.51 -9.89 -3.79
CA PRO A 10 11.96 -10.66 -2.68
C PRO A 10 10.49 -10.37 -2.37
N TYR A 11 10.09 -9.10 -2.36
CA TYR A 11 8.73 -8.66 -2.06
C TYR A 11 7.69 -9.00 -3.16
N CYS A 12 8.13 -9.43 -4.35
CA CYS A 12 7.21 -9.90 -5.40
C CYS A 12 6.69 -11.31 -5.16
N LYS A 13 7.32 -12.09 -4.29
CA LYS A 13 6.92 -13.48 -4.02
C LYS A 13 5.53 -13.58 -3.40
N GLN A 14 5.06 -12.57 -2.68
CA GLN A 14 3.71 -12.51 -2.13
C GLN A 14 2.60 -12.59 -3.19
N TRP A 15 2.88 -12.24 -4.45
CA TRP A 15 1.90 -12.24 -5.54
C TRP A 15 1.72 -13.60 -6.22
N THR A 16 2.50 -14.59 -5.81
CA THR A 16 2.42 -15.95 -6.32
C THR A 16 1.01 -16.51 -6.14
N GLY A 17 0.40 -17.01 -7.21
CA GLY A 17 -0.92 -17.63 -7.18
C GLY A 17 -2.11 -16.70 -6.91
N LYS A 18 -1.92 -15.38 -6.88
CA LYS A 18 -3.02 -14.43 -6.66
C LYS A 18 -3.85 -14.26 -7.92
N THR A 19 -5.12 -14.65 -7.84
CA THR A 19 -6.06 -14.62 -8.97
C THR A 19 -6.32 -13.19 -9.45
N PRO A 20 -6.13 -12.88 -10.73
CA PRO A 20 -6.49 -11.58 -11.30
C PRO A 20 -7.95 -11.22 -10.99
N VAL A 21 -8.24 -9.94 -10.87
CA VAL A 21 -9.56 -9.37 -10.61
C VAL A 21 -10.13 -9.76 -9.24
N ILE A 22 -10.21 -11.06 -8.94
CA ILE A 22 -10.83 -11.55 -7.69
C ILE A 22 -10.03 -11.14 -6.46
N TYR A 23 -8.70 -11.28 -6.52
CA TYR A 23 -7.85 -10.93 -5.38
C TYR A 23 -7.94 -9.43 -5.02
N PRO A 24 -7.72 -8.48 -5.94
CA PRO A 24 -7.87 -7.06 -5.62
C PRO A 24 -9.28 -6.71 -5.16
N LEU A 25 -10.32 -7.25 -5.79
CA LEU A 25 -11.70 -7.00 -5.38
C LEU A 25 -11.95 -7.48 -3.93
N LYS A 26 -11.41 -8.66 -3.56
CA LYS A 26 -11.48 -9.17 -2.18
C LYS A 26 -10.75 -8.27 -1.21
N GLN A 27 -9.56 -7.78 -1.58
CA GLN A 27 -8.78 -6.87 -0.74
C GLN A 27 -9.49 -5.52 -0.55
N MET A 28 -10.08 -4.96 -1.61
CA MET A 28 -10.89 -3.74 -1.51
C MET A 28 -12.13 -3.94 -0.65
N PHE A 29 -12.79 -5.10 -0.78
CA PHE A 29 -14.00 -5.45 -0.01
C PHE A 29 -13.70 -5.57 1.48
N LEU A 30 -12.62 -6.28 1.86
CA LEU A 30 -12.30 -6.53 3.26
C LEU A 30 -11.54 -5.36 3.89
N TRP A 31 -10.54 -4.81 3.23
CA TRP A 31 -9.55 -3.92 3.85
C TRP A 31 -9.56 -2.49 3.29
N GLY A 32 -9.79 -2.31 1.99
CA GLY A 32 -9.68 -1.00 1.34
C GLY A 32 -10.85 -0.06 1.66
N MET A 33 -12.09 -0.51 1.47
CA MET A 33 -13.31 0.31 1.62
C MET A 33 -14.27 -0.25 2.68
N GLY A 34 -14.08 -1.51 3.07
CA GLY A 34 -15.03 -2.25 3.87
C GLY A 34 -16.24 -2.77 3.06
N PRO A 35 -16.94 -3.79 3.58
CA PRO A 35 -17.97 -4.52 2.82
C PRO A 35 -19.12 -3.65 2.33
N THR A 36 -19.68 -2.82 3.19
CA THR A 36 -20.90 -2.05 2.90
C THR A 36 -20.68 -0.99 1.83
N LEU A 37 -19.58 -0.23 1.95
CA LEU A 37 -19.24 0.80 0.97
C LEU A 37 -18.84 0.18 -0.37
N THR A 38 -18.09 -0.93 -0.36
CA THR A 38 -17.69 -1.64 -1.59
C THR A 38 -18.92 -2.14 -2.37
N ILE A 39 -19.92 -2.73 -1.71
CA ILE A 39 -21.16 -3.18 -2.36
C ILE A 39 -21.89 -2.00 -3.00
N ALA A 40 -22.05 -0.89 -2.26
CA ALA A 40 -22.72 0.30 -2.79
C ALA A 40 -21.96 0.90 -3.98
N ALA A 41 -20.62 0.96 -3.91
CA ALA A 41 -19.76 1.53 -4.94
C ALA A 41 -19.80 0.74 -6.24
N TRP A 42 -19.60 -0.57 -6.16
CA TRP A 42 -19.65 -1.43 -7.35
C TRP A 42 -21.07 -1.59 -7.88
N GLY A 43 -22.09 -1.59 -7.00
CA GLY A 43 -23.50 -1.51 -7.42
C GLY A 43 -23.79 -0.23 -8.22
N GLY A 44 -23.28 0.91 -7.77
CA GLY A 44 -23.36 2.18 -8.48
C GLY A 44 -22.63 2.15 -9.82
N TRP A 45 -21.44 1.57 -9.88
CA TRP A 45 -20.68 1.42 -11.12
C TRP A 45 -21.44 0.57 -12.15
N VAL A 46 -21.98 -0.57 -11.75
CA VAL A 46 -22.79 -1.46 -12.62
C VAL A 46 -24.05 -0.73 -13.10
N LEU A 47 -24.74 -0.05 -12.20
CA LEU A 47 -25.95 0.71 -12.56
C LEU A 47 -25.64 1.86 -13.52
N THR A 48 -24.51 2.57 -13.34
CA THR A 48 -24.05 3.59 -14.29
C THR A 48 -23.83 2.99 -15.68
N GLY A 49 -23.20 1.82 -15.75
CA GLY A 49 -23.04 1.09 -17.02
C GLY A 49 -24.39 0.76 -17.69
N TYR A 50 -25.37 0.32 -16.89
CA TYR A 50 -26.74 0.11 -17.38
C TYR A 50 -27.34 1.41 -17.96
N PHE A 51 -27.21 2.54 -17.30
CA PHE A 51 -27.74 3.83 -17.79
C PHE A 51 -27.05 4.26 -19.08
N ILE A 52 -25.74 4.12 -19.19
CA ILE A 52 -24.97 4.44 -20.39
C ILE A 52 -25.44 3.59 -21.58
N ILE A 53 -25.58 2.28 -21.40
CA ILE A 53 -25.86 1.34 -22.49
C ILE A 53 -27.36 1.42 -22.93
N TYR A 54 -28.27 1.36 -21.97
CA TYR A 54 -29.71 1.20 -22.28
C TYR A 54 -30.47 2.51 -22.25
N ARG A 55 -30.08 3.48 -21.42
CA ARG A 55 -30.76 4.78 -21.32
C ARG A 55 -30.11 5.87 -22.13
N ARG A 56 -28.90 5.61 -22.67
CA ARG A 56 -28.10 6.60 -23.39
C ARG A 56 -27.77 7.85 -22.54
N ASP A 57 -27.71 7.69 -21.23
CA ASP A 57 -27.32 8.73 -20.30
C ASP A 57 -25.81 8.64 -20.05
N PHE A 58 -25.08 9.58 -20.61
CA PHE A 58 -23.61 9.62 -20.56
C PHE A 58 -23.07 10.48 -19.39
N THR A 59 -23.90 10.93 -18.48
CA THR A 59 -23.49 11.80 -17.36
C THR A 59 -22.37 11.16 -16.50
N GLY A 60 -22.47 9.84 -16.27
CA GLY A 60 -21.50 9.07 -15.51
C GLY A 60 -20.38 8.42 -16.33
N LEU A 61 -20.25 8.74 -17.65
CA LEU A 61 -19.34 8.03 -18.55
C LEU A 61 -17.87 8.12 -18.11
N VAL A 62 -17.38 9.31 -17.73
CA VAL A 62 -15.98 9.54 -17.37
C VAL A 62 -15.57 8.70 -16.15
N PRO A 63 -16.25 8.82 -15.00
CA PRO A 63 -15.90 7.99 -13.85
C PRO A 63 -16.14 6.48 -14.10
N PHE A 64 -17.14 6.10 -14.90
CA PHE A 64 -17.37 4.70 -15.26
C PHE A 64 -16.18 4.11 -16.01
N ILE A 65 -15.70 4.80 -17.05
CA ILE A 65 -14.54 4.37 -17.84
C ILE A 65 -13.28 4.37 -16.99
N TRP A 66 -13.05 5.44 -16.22
CA TRP A 66 -11.87 5.58 -15.38
C TRP A 66 -11.74 4.42 -14.37
N ILE A 67 -12.81 4.15 -13.62
CA ILE A 67 -12.85 3.03 -12.67
C ILE A 67 -12.59 1.71 -13.39
N GLY A 68 -13.33 1.44 -14.48
CA GLY A 68 -13.27 0.17 -15.19
C GLY A 68 -11.91 -0.09 -15.81
N LEU A 69 -11.34 0.87 -16.54
CA LEU A 69 -10.05 0.72 -17.21
C LEU A 69 -8.91 0.56 -16.19
N LEU A 70 -8.84 1.44 -15.18
CA LEU A 70 -7.76 1.40 -14.21
C LEU A 70 -7.87 0.14 -13.34
N PHE A 71 -9.07 -0.22 -12.90
CA PHE A 71 -9.28 -1.46 -12.15
C PHE A 71 -8.89 -2.68 -12.97
N LEU A 72 -9.36 -2.79 -14.22
CA LEU A 72 -9.05 -3.94 -15.08
C LEU A 72 -7.54 -4.00 -15.37
N HIS A 73 -6.93 -2.87 -15.77
CA HIS A 73 -5.50 -2.81 -16.03
C HIS A 73 -4.70 -3.26 -14.80
N GLN A 74 -4.94 -2.65 -13.65
CA GLN A 74 -4.14 -2.90 -12.45
C GLN A 74 -4.40 -4.31 -11.88
N SER A 75 -5.63 -4.82 -11.94
CA SER A 75 -5.99 -6.13 -11.41
C SER A 75 -5.42 -7.30 -12.23
N THR A 76 -5.11 -7.07 -13.50
CA THR A 76 -4.50 -8.07 -14.39
C THR A 76 -2.98 -8.08 -14.33
N GLN A 77 -2.35 -7.04 -13.74
CA GLN A 77 -0.90 -7.05 -13.52
C GLN A 77 -0.51 -8.17 -12.54
N PHE A 78 0.77 -8.60 -12.58
CA PHE A 78 1.28 -9.54 -11.60
C PHE A 78 1.29 -8.92 -10.20
N VAL A 79 1.83 -7.72 -10.06
CA VAL A 79 1.87 -6.94 -8.80
C VAL A 79 0.55 -6.18 -8.61
N LYS A 80 -0.11 -6.39 -7.46
CA LYS A 80 -1.49 -5.95 -7.20
C LYS A 80 -1.66 -5.22 -5.86
N TYR A 81 -0.74 -4.29 -5.53
CA TYR A 81 -0.85 -3.51 -4.30
C TYR A 81 -2.16 -2.72 -4.22
N MET A 82 -2.81 -2.75 -3.06
CA MET A 82 -4.04 -1.98 -2.82
C MET A 82 -3.84 -0.48 -3.06
N ARG A 83 -2.67 0.05 -2.74
CA ARG A 83 -2.31 1.46 -3.01
C ARG A 83 -2.38 1.84 -4.49
N TYR A 84 -2.26 0.90 -5.42
CA TYR A 84 -2.35 1.19 -6.86
C TYR A 84 -3.80 1.43 -7.32
N PHE A 85 -4.77 1.08 -6.48
CA PHE A 85 -6.19 1.34 -6.72
C PHE A 85 -6.66 2.65 -6.06
N LEU A 86 -5.83 3.36 -5.30
CA LEU A 86 -6.18 4.63 -4.67
C LEU A 86 -6.81 5.65 -5.64
N PRO A 87 -6.35 5.78 -6.90
CA PRO A 87 -6.94 6.73 -7.84
C PRO A 87 -8.41 6.47 -8.20
N ILE A 88 -8.94 5.27 -7.98
CA ILE A 88 -10.35 4.98 -8.25
C ILE A 88 -11.24 5.08 -7.01
N TYR A 89 -10.69 5.09 -5.79
CA TYR A 89 -11.50 5.16 -4.57
C TYR A 89 -12.41 6.40 -4.46
N PRO A 90 -11.95 7.62 -4.78
CA PRO A 90 -12.83 8.79 -4.76
C PRO A 90 -14.03 8.63 -5.73
N PHE A 91 -13.78 8.07 -6.91
CA PHE A 91 -14.83 7.82 -7.89
C PHE A 91 -15.76 6.69 -7.47
N LEU A 92 -15.25 5.65 -6.82
CA LEU A 92 -16.06 4.59 -6.24
C LEU A 92 -16.95 5.14 -5.10
N ALA A 93 -16.43 6.02 -4.26
CA ALA A 93 -17.24 6.69 -3.24
C ALA A 93 -18.34 7.55 -3.85
N LEU A 94 -18.06 8.27 -4.95
CA LEU A 94 -19.05 9.00 -5.73
C LEU A 94 -20.11 8.07 -6.29
N MET A 95 -19.73 6.92 -6.87
CA MET A 95 -20.66 5.91 -7.37
C MET A 95 -21.55 5.35 -6.26
N ALA A 96 -20.99 5.12 -5.07
CA ALA A 96 -21.75 4.67 -3.90
C ALA A 96 -22.81 5.73 -3.49
N ALA A 97 -22.39 6.97 -3.36
CA ALA A 97 -23.28 8.06 -3.00
C ALA A 97 -24.41 8.23 -4.03
N TRP A 98 -24.07 8.25 -5.32
CA TRP A 98 -25.05 8.34 -6.40
C TRP A 98 -26.02 7.16 -6.39
N PHE A 99 -25.54 5.94 -6.18
CA PHE A 99 -26.36 4.73 -6.10
C PHE A 99 -27.36 4.79 -4.95
N LEU A 100 -26.91 5.21 -3.77
CA LEU A 100 -27.77 5.32 -2.60
C LEU A 100 -28.83 6.42 -2.76
N ILE A 101 -28.48 7.56 -3.37
CA ILE A 101 -29.41 8.62 -3.71
C ILE A 101 -30.43 8.15 -4.75
N PHE A 102 -29.97 7.44 -5.79
CA PHE A 102 -30.87 6.86 -6.79
C PHE A 102 -31.88 5.90 -6.16
N LEU A 103 -31.44 5.01 -5.28
CA LEU A 103 -32.34 4.09 -4.55
C LEU A 103 -33.32 4.86 -3.68
N TYR A 104 -32.88 5.92 -3.01
CA TYR A 104 -33.72 6.77 -2.18
C TYR A 104 -34.83 7.43 -3.00
N ASP A 105 -34.51 8.05 -4.13
CA ASP A 105 -35.48 8.73 -5.00
C ASP A 105 -36.45 7.74 -5.66
N MET A 106 -35.95 6.59 -6.09
CA MET A 106 -36.78 5.51 -6.62
C MET A 106 -37.79 5.02 -5.57
N ALA A 107 -37.31 4.74 -4.36
CA ALA A 107 -38.16 4.24 -3.28
C ALA A 107 -39.20 5.28 -2.83
N ARG A 108 -38.82 6.57 -2.78
CA ARG A 108 -39.71 7.68 -2.44
C ARG A 108 -40.89 7.79 -3.41
N ARG A 109 -40.65 7.52 -4.70
CA ARG A 109 -41.67 7.57 -5.75
C ARG A 109 -42.60 6.32 -5.76
N HIS A 110 -42.12 5.20 -5.18
CA HIS A 110 -42.84 3.94 -5.25
C HIS A 110 -43.84 3.77 -4.08
N ASN A 111 -43.35 3.70 -2.84
CA ASN A 111 -44.19 3.64 -1.66
C ASN A 111 -43.44 4.00 -0.36
N ARG A 112 -44.22 4.34 0.70
CA ARG A 112 -43.67 4.78 2.00
C ARG A 112 -42.86 3.68 2.71
N ARG A 113 -43.23 2.40 2.59
CA ARG A 113 -42.53 1.29 3.24
C ARG A 113 -41.14 1.12 2.62
N LEU A 114 -41.09 1.04 1.29
CA LEU A 114 -39.80 0.92 0.56
C LEU A 114 -38.88 2.11 0.84
N TRP A 115 -39.42 3.31 0.85
CA TRP A 115 -38.66 4.51 1.19
C TRP A 115 -38.07 4.46 2.62
N THR A 116 -38.84 3.95 3.62
CA THR A 116 -38.32 3.77 4.97
C THR A 116 -37.21 2.71 4.99
N MET A 117 -37.38 1.58 4.30
CA MET A 117 -36.33 0.55 4.20
C MET A 117 -35.04 1.07 3.57
N VAL A 118 -35.14 1.85 2.49
CA VAL A 118 -33.95 2.43 1.85
C VAL A 118 -33.27 3.48 2.73
N LYS A 119 -34.02 4.28 3.49
CA LYS A 119 -33.40 5.17 4.49
C LYS A 119 -32.61 4.41 5.56
N LEU A 120 -33.16 3.31 6.06
CA LEU A 120 -32.47 2.44 7.01
C LEU A 120 -31.23 1.81 6.37
N LEU A 121 -31.33 1.33 5.11
CA LEU A 121 -30.18 0.82 4.37
C LEU A 121 -29.06 1.87 4.23
N ILE A 122 -29.40 3.09 3.83
CA ILE A 122 -28.42 4.19 3.74
C ILE A 122 -27.77 4.45 5.10
N GLY A 123 -28.59 4.54 6.16
CA GLY A 123 -28.10 4.69 7.52
C GLY A 123 -27.14 3.56 7.91
N CYS A 124 -27.50 2.31 7.62
CA CYS A 124 -26.62 1.15 7.86
C CYS A 124 -25.31 1.27 7.08
N VAL A 125 -25.34 1.58 5.78
CA VAL A 125 -24.10 1.73 4.98
C VAL A 125 -23.21 2.80 5.59
N CYS A 126 -23.75 3.97 5.92
CA CYS A 126 -22.99 5.06 6.53
C CYS A 126 -22.41 4.67 7.89
N ILE A 127 -23.22 4.07 8.78
CA ILE A 127 -22.79 3.66 10.11
C ILE A 127 -21.71 2.57 10.02
N PHE A 128 -21.91 1.52 9.24
CA PHE A 128 -20.91 0.45 9.13
C PHE A 128 -19.63 0.92 8.47
N THR A 129 -19.70 1.83 7.48
CA THR A 129 -18.50 2.44 6.90
C THR A 129 -17.74 3.26 7.93
N LEU A 130 -18.44 4.06 8.75
CA LEU A 130 -17.84 4.83 9.82
C LEU A 130 -17.23 3.93 10.90
N LEU A 131 -17.95 2.90 11.32
CA LEU A 131 -17.44 1.94 12.32
C LEU A 131 -16.21 1.20 11.82
N TRP A 132 -16.18 0.85 10.51
CA TRP A 132 -15.00 0.23 9.89
C TRP A 132 -13.79 1.16 9.93
N ALA A 133 -13.97 2.43 9.57
CA ALA A 133 -12.91 3.44 9.64
C ALA A 133 -12.42 3.65 11.09
N ILE A 134 -13.35 3.74 12.06
CA ILE A 134 -13.01 3.87 13.48
C ILE A 134 -12.25 2.64 13.97
N ALA A 135 -12.66 1.43 13.60
CA ALA A 135 -11.96 0.20 13.95
C ALA A 135 -10.50 0.22 13.48
N PHE A 136 -10.27 0.67 12.24
CA PHE A 136 -8.92 0.77 11.69
C PHE A 136 -8.06 1.82 12.44
N THR A 137 -8.65 2.95 12.87
CA THR A 137 -7.88 3.94 13.66
C THR A 137 -7.36 3.42 14.98
N ALA A 138 -7.86 2.28 15.48
CA ALA A 138 -7.33 1.65 16.69
C ALA A 138 -5.87 1.22 16.55
N VAL A 139 -5.43 0.87 15.34
CA VAL A 139 -4.03 0.55 15.01
C VAL A 139 -3.10 1.68 15.44
N TYR A 140 -3.49 2.94 15.17
CA TYR A 140 -2.67 4.12 15.46
C TYR A 140 -2.81 4.66 16.90
N ARG A 141 -3.74 4.10 17.69
CA ARG A 141 -3.90 4.43 19.11
C ARG A 141 -3.06 3.55 20.03
N LYS A 142 -2.60 2.41 19.52
CA LYS A 142 -1.71 1.48 20.23
C LYS A 142 -0.25 1.76 19.86
N ALA A 143 0.67 1.31 20.69
CA ALA A 143 2.08 1.31 20.31
C ALA A 143 2.27 0.40 19.08
N HIS A 144 3.17 0.80 18.20
CA HIS A 144 3.55 -0.05 17.06
C HIS A 144 4.07 -1.41 17.57
N SER A 145 3.65 -2.50 16.96
CA SER A 145 3.95 -3.86 17.44
C SER A 145 5.46 -4.14 17.58
N ARG A 146 6.29 -3.61 16.69
CA ARG A 146 7.77 -3.72 16.78
C ARG A 146 8.33 -2.93 17.96
N ILE A 147 7.74 -1.78 18.31
CA ILE A 147 8.14 -0.99 19.49
C ILE A 147 7.77 -1.73 20.75
N GLU A 148 6.57 -2.29 20.81
CA GLU A 148 6.11 -3.10 21.95
C GLU A 148 6.97 -4.34 22.12
N ALA A 149 7.23 -5.07 21.04
CA ALA A 149 8.14 -6.22 21.03
C ALA A 149 9.55 -5.83 21.46
N SER A 150 10.07 -4.69 21.03
CA SER A 150 11.41 -4.21 21.41
C SER A 150 11.50 -3.91 22.91
N ARG A 151 10.48 -3.26 23.48
CA ARG A 151 10.41 -3.04 24.94
C ARG A 151 10.39 -4.35 25.70
N TRP A 152 9.55 -5.27 25.24
CA TRP A 152 9.43 -6.60 25.83
C TRP A 152 10.77 -7.37 25.78
N ILE A 153 11.50 -7.31 24.67
CA ILE A 153 12.82 -7.93 24.50
C ILE A 153 13.78 -7.40 25.58
N PHE A 154 13.89 -6.07 25.76
CA PHE A 154 14.76 -5.49 26.78
C PHE A 154 14.37 -5.86 28.21
N ASP A 155 13.08 -6.10 28.48
CA ASP A 155 12.59 -6.39 29.82
C ASP A 155 12.65 -7.88 30.16
N HIS A 156 12.64 -8.79 29.16
CA HIS A 156 12.50 -10.24 29.38
C HIS A 156 13.66 -11.07 28.86
N ILE A 157 14.46 -10.55 27.93
CA ILE A 157 15.59 -11.28 27.36
C ILE A 157 16.90 -10.74 27.97
N LYS A 158 17.72 -11.67 28.48
CA LYS A 158 18.99 -11.32 29.13
C LYS A 158 19.95 -10.69 28.12
N ALA A 159 20.62 -9.62 28.51
CA ALA A 159 21.73 -9.03 27.74
C ALA A 159 22.81 -10.10 27.45
N GLY A 160 23.38 -10.04 26.25
CA GLY A 160 24.33 -11.01 25.74
C GLY A 160 23.69 -12.20 24.99
N SER A 161 22.34 -12.33 25.01
CA SER A 161 21.65 -13.35 24.22
C SER A 161 21.77 -13.06 22.71
N SER A 162 21.68 -14.12 21.90
CA SER A 162 21.68 -14.05 20.43
C SER A 162 20.26 -13.99 19.91
N LEU A 163 19.93 -12.89 19.19
CA LEU A 163 18.62 -12.69 18.52
C LEU A 163 18.80 -12.81 17.02
N SER A 164 17.95 -13.58 16.36
CA SER A 164 17.95 -13.57 14.90
C SER A 164 16.96 -12.55 14.33
N PHE A 165 17.28 -12.08 13.15
CA PHE A 165 16.35 -11.34 12.31
C PHE A 165 16.43 -11.86 10.86
N GLU A 166 15.36 -11.69 10.12
CA GLU A 166 15.29 -12.10 8.73
C GLU A 166 15.81 -10.99 7.82
N HIS A 167 16.73 -11.32 6.91
CA HIS A 167 17.16 -10.39 5.87
C HIS A 167 15.94 -9.90 5.08
N TRP A 168 15.86 -8.62 4.77
CA TRP A 168 14.71 -7.91 4.20
C TRP A 168 13.58 -7.57 5.19
N ASP A 169 13.78 -7.80 6.47
CA ASP A 169 12.86 -7.33 7.51
C ASP A 169 13.63 -6.62 8.63
N ASP A 170 12.92 -5.95 9.54
CA ASP A 170 13.54 -5.13 10.57
C ASP A 170 14.15 -5.97 11.68
N SER A 171 15.39 -5.67 12.06
CA SER A 171 16.03 -6.26 13.24
C SER A 171 15.49 -5.63 14.52
N LEU A 172 15.14 -6.46 15.50
CA LEU A 172 14.67 -6.03 16.81
C LEU A 172 15.68 -6.46 17.91
N PRO A 173 15.75 -5.72 19.02
CA PRO A 173 14.95 -4.55 19.40
C PRO A 173 15.43 -3.24 18.76
N PHE A 174 14.52 -2.26 18.64
CA PHE A 174 14.89 -0.89 18.29
C PHE A 174 15.58 -0.18 19.46
N SER A 175 16.37 0.85 19.16
CA SER A 175 17.02 1.68 20.17
C SER A 175 16.03 2.61 20.89
N PHE A 176 16.16 2.75 22.22
CA PHE A 176 15.41 3.70 23.04
C PHE A 176 16.34 4.46 23.97
N PRO A 177 15.92 5.60 24.50
CA PRO A 177 16.71 6.30 25.53
C PRO A 177 17.05 5.36 26.70
N GLY A 178 18.35 5.13 26.91
CA GLY A 178 18.86 4.24 27.95
C GLY A 178 18.81 2.73 27.66
N LYS A 179 18.36 2.32 26.47
CA LYS A 179 18.33 0.92 26.02
C LYS A 179 18.99 0.77 24.65
N ASP A 180 20.14 0.11 24.60
CA ASP A 180 20.94 -0.06 23.39
C ASP A 180 20.80 -1.50 22.85
N PRO A 181 20.38 -1.69 21.59
CA PRO A 181 20.32 -3.00 20.94
C PRO A 181 21.66 -3.75 20.89
N SER A 182 22.77 -3.04 20.93
CA SER A 182 24.13 -3.63 20.87
C SER A 182 24.45 -4.59 22.02
N VAL A 183 23.63 -4.59 23.09
CA VAL A 183 23.74 -5.57 24.17
C VAL A 183 23.35 -7.00 23.72
N TYR A 184 22.71 -7.14 22.56
CA TYR A 184 22.36 -8.43 21.97
C TYR A 184 23.24 -8.74 20.76
N LYS A 185 23.59 -10.03 20.58
CA LYS A 185 24.23 -10.49 19.35
C LYS A 185 23.14 -10.67 18.28
N GLN A 186 23.29 -9.97 17.15
CA GLN A 186 22.36 -10.09 16.02
C GLN A 186 22.83 -11.17 15.04
N VAL A 187 21.94 -12.09 14.68
CA VAL A 187 22.15 -13.15 13.71
C VAL A 187 21.26 -12.95 12.51
N GLU A 188 21.82 -12.51 11.39
CA GLU A 188 21.06 -12.28 10.15
C GLU A 188 20.79 -13.58 9.42
N MET A 189 19.51 -13.91 9.16
CA MET A 189 19.07 -15.11 8.45
C MET A 189 18.58 -14.77 7.04
N LYS A 190 19.31 -15.23 6.02
CA LYS A 190 19.01 -14.92 4.60
C LYS A 190 18.11 -15.97 3.95
N TRP A 191 16.87 -16.07 4.42
CA TRP A 191 15.94 -17.08 3.94
C TRP A 191 15.45 -16.89 2.50
N TYR A 192 15.55 -15.66 1.93
CA TYR A 192 15.26 -15.43 0.52
C TYR A 192 16.37 -15.89 -0.44
N ASP A 193 17.57 -16.20 0.06
CA ASP A 193 18.59 -16.85 -0.75
C ASP A 193 18.05 -18.19 -1.28
N GLU A 194 18.55 -18.62 -2.42
CA GLU A 194 18.18 -19.91 -3.00
C GLU A 194 18.56 -21.06 -2.07
N ASP A 195 17.72 -22.10 -2.05
CA ASP A 195 17.97 -23.30 -1.26
C ASP A 195 19.11 -24.10 -1.91
N THR A 196 20.33 -23.87 -1.45
CA THR A 196 21.55 -24.57 -1.87
C THR A 196 22.17 -25.29 -0.68
N GLU A 197 23.15 -26.16 -0.96
CA GLU A 197 23.89 -26.84 0.12
C GLU A 197 24.66 -25.84 0.99
N GLU A 198 25.19 -24.75 0.39
CA GLU A 198 25.88 -23.69 1.13
C GLU A 198 24.90 -22.96 2.06
N LYS A 199 23.66 -22.67 1.61
CA LYS A 199 22.62 -22.10 2.45
C LYS A 199 22.24 -23.06 3.58
N ARG A 200 22.15 -24.36 3.31
CA ARG A 200 21.87 -25.39 4.31
C ARG A 200 22.91 -25.38 5.43
N GLN A 201 24.19 -25.33 5.07
CA GLN A 201 25.27 -25.26 6.08
C GLN A 201 25.21 -23.96 6.87
N ARG A 202 24.93 -22.83 6.22
CA ARG A 202 24.70 -21.54 6.91
C ARG A 202 23.50 -21.60 7.83
N ALA A 203 22.40 -22.24 7.42
CA ALA A 203 21.20 -22.39 8.24
C ALA A 203 21.45 -23.18 9.52
N PHE A 204 22.30 -24.22 9.47
CA PHE A 204 22.73 -24.94 10.66
C PHE A 204 23.48 -24.03 11.63
N LEU A 205 24.38 -23.19 11.13
CA LEU A 205 25.13 -22.22 11.95
C LEU A 205 24.21 -21.16 12.53
N TRP A 206 23.32 -20.55 11.71
CA TRP A 206 22.36 -19.56 12.20
C TRP A 206 21.50 -20.09 13.36
N LEU A 207 20.96 -21.31 13.20
CA LEU A 207 20.10 -21.93 14.20
C LEU A 207 20.88 -22.37 15.47
N GLU A 208 22.15 -22.77 15.31
CA GLU A 208 23.02 -23.11 16.44
C GLU A 208 23.39 -21.88 17.26
N GLU A 209 23.72 -20.75 16.61
CA GLU A 209 24.10 -19.52 17.26
C GLU A 209 22.94 -18.77 17.90
N THR A 210 21.72 -18.97 17.46
CA THR A 210 20.55 -18.18 17.83
C THR A 210 19.91 -18.73 19.10
N ASP A 211 19.72 -17.88 20.12
CA ASP A 211 18.93 -18.20 21.32
C ASP A 211 17.44 -17.90 21.12
N TYR A 212 17.13 -16.83 20.38
CA TYR A 212 15.77 -16.38 20.09
C TYR A 212 15.60 -16.05 18.62
N ILE A 213 14.60 -16.64 17.98
CA ILE A 213 14.19 -16.30 16.61
C ILE A 213 13.13 -15.20 16.71
N VAL A 214 13.37 -14.07 16.07
CA VAL A 214 12.45 -12.94 16.01
C VAL A 214 11.95 -12.77 14.58
N LEU A 215 10.66 -12.99 14.37
CA LEU A 215 9.96 -12.71 13.11
C LEU A 215 9.27 -11.36 13.27
N SER A 216 9.81 -10.32 12.65
CA SER A 216 9.32 -8.94 12.81
C SER A 216 8.18 -8.57 11.88
N SER A 217 7.83 -9.43 10.92
CA SER A 217 6.62 -9.37 10.09
C SER A 217 6.29 -10.72 9.45
N ASN A 218 5.24 -10.75 8.62
CA ASN A 218 4.87 -11.92 7.82
C ASN A 218 5.54 -11.96 6.44
N ARG A 219 6.42 -11.03 6.13
CA ARG A 219 7.01 -10.85 4.79
C ARG A 219 7.60 -12.13 4.21
N LEU A 220 8.43 -12.84 4.97
CA LEU A 220 9.10 -14.03 4.49
C LEU A 220 8.24 -15.29 4.67
N TYR A 221 7.75 -15.54 5.88
CA TYR A 221 7.02 -16.79 6.17
C TYR A 221 5.65 -16.88 5.49
N ALA A 222 5.07 -15.77 5.00
CA ALA A 222 3.83 -15.80 4.23
C ALA A 222 4.06 -15.83 2.71
N SER A 223 5.27 -15.50 2.22
CA SER A 223 5.57 -15.44 0.80
C SER A 223 6.41 -16.62 0.29
N ILE A 224 7.47 -17.02 1.01
CA ILE A 224 8.36 -18.12 0.61
C ILE A 224 7.59 -19.44 0.44
N PRO A 225 6.67 -19.84 1.36
CA PRO A 225 5.92 -21.08 1.22
C PRO A 225 4.99 -21.16 0.00
N LEU A 226 4.76 -20.04 -0.69
CA LEU A 226 4.04 -20.05 -1.97
C LEU A 226 4.85 -20.62 -3.13
N LEU A 227 6.17 -20.84 -2.93
CA LEU A 227 7.11 -21.35 -3.92
C LEU A 227 7.84 -22.61 -3.40
N PRO A 228 7.12 -23.70 -3.06
CA PRO A 228 7.71 -24.85 -2.38
C PRO A 228 8.74 -25.62 -3.23
N LEU A 229 8.67 -25.51 -4.54
CA LEU A 229 9.64 -26.15 -5.44
C LEU A 229 10.94 -25.36 -5.58
N ARG A 230 10.88 -24.06 -5.28
CA ARG A 230 12.07 -23.19 -5.27
C ARG A 230 12.75 -23.15 -3.89
N TYR A 231 11.95 -23.25 -2.83
CA TYR A 231 12.40 -23.14 -1.45
C TYR A 231 11.99 -24.32 -0.59
N PRO A 232 12.28 -25.58 -1.00
CA PRO A 232 11.79 -26.75 -0.29
C PRO A 232 12.34 -26.84 1.14
N MET A 233 13.61 -26.50 1.37
CA MET A 233 14.23 -26.51 2.69
C MET A 233 13.70 -25.38 3.57
N THR A 234 13.58 -24.17 3.02
CA THR A 234 13.08 -23.01 3.76
C THR A 234 11.61 -23.19 4.15
N VAL A 235 10.79 -23.84 3.30
CA VAL A 235 9.41 -24.21 3.65
C VAL A 235 9.37 -25.20 4.83
N VAL A 236 10.26 -26.19 4.83
CA VAL A 236 10.39 -27.15 5.96
C VAL A 236 10.84 -26.42 7.22
N TYR A 237 11.77 -25.46 7.11
CA TYR A 237 12.19 -24.63 8.24
C TYR A 237 11.00 -23.90 8.89
N TYR A 238 10.21 -23.12 8.12
CA TYR A 238 9.05 -22.42 8.71
C TYR A 238 8.02 -23.37 9.29
N LYS A 239 7.71 -24.47 8.61
CA LYS A 239 6.80 -25.47 9.12
C LYS A 239 7.28 -26.00 10.48
N SER A 240 8.55 -26.38 10.56
CA SER A 240 9.14 -26.96 11.77
C SER A 240 9.35 -25.93 12.91
N LEU A 241 9.48 -24.64 12.57
CA LEU A 241 9.49 -23.56 13.54
C LEU A 241 8.10 -23.37 14.16
N PHE A 242 7.05 -23.29 13.33
CA PHE A 242 5.70 -23.04 13.80
C PHE A 242 5.05 -24.23 14.51
N ASP A 243 5.40 -25.45 14.16
CA ASP A 243 4.93 -26.67 14.86
C ASP A 243 5.80 -27.07 16.05
N GLY A 244 6.89 -26.32 16.32
CA GLY A 244 7.81 -26.54 17.44
C GLY A 244 8.79 -27.72 17.25
N THR A 245 8.72 -28.46 16.15
CA THR A 245 9.60 -29.62 15.91
C THR A 245 11.07 -29.22 15.73
N LEU A 246 11.33 -27.96 15.38
CA LEU A 246 12.69 -27.42 15.28
C LEU A 246 13.38 -27.24 16.64
N GLY A 247 12.64 -27.34 17.75
CA GLY A 247 13.14 -27.14 19.12
C GLY A 247 13.11 -25.68 19.58
N PHE A 248 12.32 -24.85 18.93
CA PHE A 248 12.00 -23.49 19.36
C PHE A 248 10.52 -23.41 19.76
N GLU A 249 10.22 -22.67 20.81
CA GLU A 249 8.87 -22.44 21.32
C GLU A 249 8.50 -20.97 21.22
N LYS A 250 7.28 -20.66 20.75
CA LYS A 250 6.79 -19.29 20.69
C LYS A 250 6.46 -18.79 22.10
N ILE A 251 7.19 -17.76 22.54
CA ILE A 251 7.08 -17.18 23.89
C ILE A 251 6.37 -15.82 23.92
N ALA A 252 6.31 -15.13 22.76
CA ALA A 252 5.62 -13.85 22.67
C ALA A 252 5.04 -13.64 21.26
N ASP A 253 3.93 -12.87 21.20
CA ASP A 253 3.19 -12.59 19.97
C ASP A 253 2.56 -11.20 20.09
N PHE A 254 3.01 -10.25 19.29
CA PHE A 254 2.58 -8.86 19.33
C PHE A 254 1.78 -8.53 18.08
N THR A 255 0.57 -8.01 18.28
CA THR A 255 -0.36 -7.65 17.22
C THR A 255 -1.02 -6.31 17.52
N SER A 256 -1.25 -5.50 16.49
CA SER A 256 -2.00 -4.26 16.62
C SER A 256 -3.13 -4.26 15.59
N TYR A 257 -4.06 -5.19 15.73
CA TYR A 257 -5.20 -5.32 14.81
C TYR A 257 -6.18 -4.15 14.91
N PRO A 258 -6.91 -3.84 13.82
CA PRO A 258 -8.11 -3.02 13.88
C PRO A 258 -9.06 -3.53 14.99
N GLU A 259 -9.62 -2.61 15.76
CA GLU A 259 -10.42 -2.96 16.94
C GLU A 259 -11.60 -2.02 17.13
N LEU A 260 -12.76 -2.59 17.44
CA LEU A 260 -13.96 -1.84 17.76
C LEU A 260 -14.59 -2.39 19.03
N CYS A 261 -14.77 -1.55 20.05
CA CYS A 261 -15.40 -1.90 21.33
C CYS A 261 -14.80 -3.19 21.96
N GLY A 262 -13.49 -3.38 21.89
CA GLY A 262 -12.80 -4.54 22.43
C GLY A 262 -12.81 -5.77 21.52
N ILE A 263 -13.44 -5.70 20.35
CA ILE A 263 -13.44 -6.78 19.35
C ILE A 263 -12.31 -6.51 18.35
N SER A 264 -11.28 -7.35 18.38
CA SER A 264 -10.18 -7.31 17.42
C SER A 264 -10.58 -7.97 16.09
N ILE A 265 -10.16 -7.37 14.99
CA ILE A 265 -10.39 -7.85 13.61
C ILE A 265 -9.05 -8.27 13.02
N PRO A 266 -8.67 -9.57 13.05
CA PRO A 266 -7.39 -10.02 12.51
C PRO A 266 -7.30 -9.77 11.00
N ASP A 267 -6.26 -9.07 10.58
CA ASP A 267 -6.03 -8.64 9.18
C ASP A 267 -4.82 -9.30 8.51
N GLN A 268 -4.31 -10.38 9.06
CA GLN A 268 -3.18 -11.13 8.49
C GLN A 268 -3.47 -11.72 7.10
N SER A 269 -4.73 -11.69 6.63
CA SER A 269 -5.12 -12.05 5.26
C SER A 269 -5.06 -10.87 4.27
N ALA A 270 -4.75 -9.67 4.76
CA ALA A 270 -4.48 -8.52 3.90
C ALA A 270 -3.17 -8.71 3.11
N GLU A 271 -2.97 -7.89 2.10
CA GLU A 271 -1.68 -7.88 1.43
C GLU A 271 -0.57 -7.44 2.40
N GLU A 272 0.67 -7.87 2.13
CA GLU A 272 1.82 -7.59 3.00
C GLU A 272 1.96 -6.10 3.32
N SER A 273 1.92 -5.22 2.31
CA SER A 273 2.15 -3.79 2.52
C SER A 273 1.04 -3.08 3.31
N PHE A 274 -0.11 -3.73 3.51
CA PHE A 274 -1.18 -3.20 4.36
C PHE A 274 -0.84 -3.30 5.85
N THR A 275 -0.10 -4.33 6.25
CA THR A 275 0.22 -4.59 7.66
C THR A 275 1.67 -4.33 8.02
N VAL A 276 2.61 -4.63 7.12
CA VAL A 276 4.05 -4.70 7.41
C VAL A 276 4.67 -3.38 7.89
N TYR A 277 4.12 -2.24 7.44
CA TYR A 277 4.66 -0.92 7.79
C TYR A 277 4.01 -0.31 9.04
N ASP A 278 2.71 -0.54 9.24
CA ASP A 278 1.94 0.12 10.30
C ASP A 278 1.75 -0.75 11.54
N HIS A 279 1.49 -2.06 11.34
CA HIS A 279 1.09 -2.97 12.40
C HIS A 279 1.43 -4.43 12.10
N PRO A 280 2.71 -4.73 11.78
CA PRO A 280 3.13 -6.10 11.53
C PRO A 280 2.91 -6.98 12.75
N ARG A 281 2.67 -8.27 12.52
CA ARG A 281 2.67 -9.25 13.59
C ARG A 281 4.09 -9.63 13.92
N VAL A 282 4.53 -9.41 15.15
CA VAL A 282 5.86 -9.80 15.63
C VAL A 282 5.74 -11.05 16.49
N GLN A 283 6.55 -12.06 16.19
CA GLN A 283 6.56 -13.33 16.93
C GLN A 283 7.98 -13.63 17.42
N ILE A 284 8.11 -14.05 18.67
CA ILE A 284 9.41 -14.36 19.28
C ILE A 284 9.37 -15.82 19.74
N PHE A 285 10.35 -16.58 19.26
CA PHE A 285 10.55 -17.98 19.58
C PHE A 285 11.84 -18.15 20.38
N LYS A 286 11.80 -18.92 21.44
CA LYS A 286 12.96 -19.22 22.31
C LYS A 286 13.45 -20.62 22.05
N LYS A 287 14.78 -20.78 21.97
CA LYS A 287 15.42 -22.09 21.94
C LYS A 287 15.12 -22.86 23.22
N THR A 288 14.65 -24.09 23.10
CA THR A 288 14.26 -24.96 24.22
C THR A 288 15.35 -26.01 24.50
N PRO A 289 15.32 -26.68 25.64
CA PRO A 289 16.19 -27.85 25.89
C PRO A 289 15.99 -29.02 24.90
N LEU A 290 14.87 -29.02 24.16
CA LEU A 290 14.60 -30.02 23.12
C LEU A 290 15.35 -29.72 21.78
N TYR A 291 15.94 -28.56 21.67
CA TYR A 291 16.77 -28.22 20.52
C TYR A 291 18.02 -29.08 20.50
N SER A 292 18.34 -29.64 19.35
CA SER A 292 19.65 -30.23 19.08
C SER A 292 20.03 -30.04 17.62
N LEU A 293 21.30 -29.73 17.37
CA LEU A 293 21.80 -29.59 16.02
C LEU A 293 21.63 -30.88 15.18
N LYS A 294 21.69 -32.04 15.83
CA LYS A 294 21.41 -33.32 15.20
C LYS A 294 20.00 -33.37 14.63
N ARG A 295 19.00 -32.97 15.41
CA ARG A 295 17.60 -32.91 14.99
C ARG A 295 17.38 -31.91 13.86
N VAL A 296 18.00 -30.72 13.92
CA VAL A 296 17.96 -29.74 12.84
C VAL A 296 18.53 -30.30 11.55
N LYS A 297 19.69 -31.01 11.63
CA LYS A 297 20.29 -31.69 10.50
C LYS A 297 19.42 -32.82 9.94
N GLU A 298 18.70 -33.55 10.81
CA GLU A 298 17.73 -34.56 10.36
C GLU A 298 16.53 -33.91 9.63
N ILE A 299 16.00 -32.80 10.12
CA ILE A 299 14.85 -32.11 9.52
C ILE A 299 15.22 -31.45 8.20
N LEU A 300 16.23 -30.58 8.20
CA LEU A 300 16.60 -29.78 7.04
C LEU A 300 17.55 -30.52 6.09
N GLY A 301 18.37 -31.44 6.60
CA GLY A 301 19.34 -32.22 5.82
C GLY A 301 18.70 -33.28 4.92
N ASN A 302 17.54 -33.83 5.32
CA ASN A 302 16.80 -34.81 4.53
C ASN A 302 16.01 -34.20 3.37
N VAL A 303 15.95 -32.85 3.28
CA VAL A 303 15.30 -32.19 2.14
C VAL A 303 16.15 -32.35 0.89
N ASN A 304 15.57 -32.92 -0.16
CA ASN A 304 16.26 -33.06 -1.43
C ASN A 304 16.37 -31.70 -2.13
N LEU A 305 17.60 -31.26 -2.42
CA LEU A 305 17.90 -30.01 -3.10
C LEU A 305 18.29 -30.20 -4.60
N ASP A 306 18.38 -31.45 -5.09
CA ASP A 306 18.75 -31.71 -6.48
C ASP A 306 17.66 -31.33 -7.48
N ASN A 307 16.42 -31.29 -7.03
CA ASN A 307 15.24 -31.03 -7.86
C ASN A 307 14.66 -29.62 -7.64
N ILE A 308 15.47 -28.65 -7.22
CA ILE A 308 15.03 -27.27 -7.07
C ILE A 308 14.68 -26.67 -8.42
N VAL A 309 13.50 -26.06 -8.49
CA VAL A 309 13.02 -25.41 -9.70
C VAL A 309 13.05 -23.91 -9.51
N MET A 310 13.99 -23.25 -10.21
CA MET A 310 14.16 -21.80 -10.20
C MET A 310 13.07 -21.09 -11.02
N MET A 311 11.82 -21.17 -10.52
CA MET A 311 10.69 -20.53 -11.19
C MET A 311 10.50 -19.09 -10.72
N LYS A 312 10.07 -18.21 -11.64
CA LYS A 312 9.58 -16.88 -11.27
C LYS A 312 8.21 -17.01 -10.60
N PRO A 313 7.88 -16.14 -9.63
CA PRO A 313 6.57 -16.15 -8.96
C PRO A 313 5.39 -16.05 -9.92
N VAL A 314 5.53 -15.32 -11.05
CA VAL A 314 4.49 -15.17 -12.08
C VAL A 314 4.19 -16.49 -12.81
N ASP A 315 5.16 -17.37 -12.90
CA ASP A 315 5.03 -18.64 -13.64
C ASP A 315 4.60 -19.81 -12.73
N ALA A 316 4.63 -19.61 -11.42
CA ALA A 316 4.31 -20.65 -10.45
C ALA A 316 2.88 -21.23 -10.62
N SER A 317 1.92 -20.44 -11.07
CA SER A 317 0.56 -20.90 -11.36
C SER A 317 0.41 -21.61 -12.72
N LYS A 318 1.36 -21.41 -13.61
CA LYS A 318 1.38 -22.01 -14.97
C LYS A 318 2.24 -23.25 -15.04
N TRP A 319 2.85 -23.63 -13.93
CA TRP A 319 3.89 -24.62 -13.90
C TRP A 319 3.42 -26.02 -14.29
N LYS A 320 3.71 -26.40 -15.50
CA LYS A 320 3.98 -27.77 -15.94
C LYS A 320 5.39 -27.90 -16.53
N ASN A 321 6.04 -26.77 -16.88
CA ASN A 321 7.39 -26.69 -17.44
C ASN A 321 8.05 -25.38 -16.94
N ALA A 322 8.69 -25.41 -15.76
CA ALA A 322 9.40 -24.25 -15.23
C ALA A 322 10.59 -23.87 -16.13
N THR A 323 10.58 -22.64 -16.58
CA THR A 323 11.74 -22.06 -17.26
C THR A 323 12.69 -21.48 -16.22
N PHE A 324 13.96 -21.92 -16.24
CA PHE A 324 15.03 -21.39 -15.41
C PHE A 324 15.32 -19.92 -15.77
N ILE A 325 15.65 -19.09 -14.77
CA ILE A 325 16.22 -17.77 -15.04
C ILE A 325 17.61 -17.99 -15.61
N PRO A 326 17.93 -17.53 -16.83
CA PRO A 326 19.28 -17.64 -17.38
C PRO A 326 20.28 -16.91 -16.48
N GLU A 327 21.47 -17.48 -16.29
CA GLU A 327 22.54 -16.92 -15.44
C GLU A 327 22.91 -15.47 -15.83
N LYS A 328 22.72 -15.14 -17.11
CA LYS A 328 22.91 -13.81 -17.68
C LYS A 328 21.92 -12.76 -17.12
N GLU A 329 20.66 -13.13 -16.90
CA GLU A 329 19.66 -12.27 -16.27
C GLU A 329 19.91 -12.13 -14.76
N LEU A 330 20.32 -13.20 -14.08
CA LEU A 330 20.66 -13.20 -12.66
C LEU A 330 21.82 -12.22 -12.36
N SER A 331 22.78 -12.11 -13.28
CA SER A 331 23.92 -11.19 -13.13
C SER A 331 23.52 -9.72 -13.26
N VAL A 332 22.47 -9.40 -14.02
CA VAL A 332 21.93 -8.05 -14.19
C VAL A 332 21.21 -7.63 -12.89
N TYR A 333 20.42 -8.52 -12.28
CA TYR A 333 19.74 -8.25 -11.00
C TYR A 333 20.69 -7.96 -9.85
N ARG A 334 21.89 -8.53 -9.86
CA ARG A 334 22.90 -8.29 -8.80
C ARG A 334 23.65 -6.96 -8.94
N LYS A 335 23.51 -6.26 -10.07
CA LYS A 335 24.30 -5.05 -10.40
C LYS A 335 23.51 -3.74 -10.39
N GLU A 336 22.16 -3.77 -10.32
CA GLU A 336 21.36 -2.55 -10.36
C GLU A 336 21.38 -1.84 -9.01
N GLY A 337 21.92 -0.59 -9.02
CA GLY A 337 22.01 0.29 -7.86
C GLY A 337 20.65 0.85 -7.40
N THR A 338 20.60 1.35 -6.18
CA THR A 338 19.40 1.90 -5.56
C THR A 338 19.21 3.39 -5.90
N TRP A 339 17.96 3.84 -5.89
CA TRP A 339 17.54 5.24 -6.15
C TRP A 339 18.11 6.27 -5.18
N SER A 340 18.74 5.85 -4.08
CA SER A 340 19.22 6.73 -3.00
C SER A 340 20.29 7.73 -3.42
N GLU A 341 21.02 7.48 -4.51
CA GLU A 341 22.08 8.38 -4.99
C GLU A 341 21.55 9.58 -5.80
N LEU A 342 20.27 9.54 -6.23
CA LEU A 342 19.65 10.59 -7.04
C LEU A 342 19.10 11.77 -6.23
N PHE A 343 19.03 11.67 -4.89
CA PHE A 343 18.44 12.68 -4.03
C PHE A 343 19.47 13.55 -3.32
N ASN A 344 19.41 14.86 -3.54
CA ASN A 344 20.20 15.81 -2.77
C ASN A 344 19.61 16.01 -1.37
N ARG A 345 20.14 15.31 -0.36
CA ARG A 345 19.70 15.35 1.05
C ARG A 345 19.79 16.76 1.67
N ASN A 346 20.63 17.65 1.14
CA ASN A 346 20.83 19.00 1.64
C ASN A 346 19.92 20.05 0.99
N SER A 347 19.03 19.66 0.09
CA SER A 347 18.10 20.58 -0.55
C SER A 347 17.14 21.21 0.46
N ILE A 348 16.66 22.43 0.15
CA ILE A 348 15.64 23.13 0.93
C ILE A 348 14.37 22.28 1.07
N VAL A 349 14.01 21.54 0.03
CA VAL A 349 12.85 20.63 0.03
C VAL A 349 12.94 19.58 1.14
N ASN A 350 14.16 19.07 1.40
CA ASN A 350 14.38 18.08 2.46
C ASN A 350 14.53 18.71 3.86
N LYS A 351 14.87 20.01 3.94
CA LYS A 351 14.99 20.70 5.23
C LYS A 351 13.65 21.15 5.81
N ILE A 352 12.75 21.61 4.95
CA ILE A 352 11.41 22.10 5.34
C ILE A 352 10.34 21.52 4.41
N PRO A 353 10.22 20.20 4.30
CA PRO A 353 9.41 19.53 3.27
C PRO A 353 7.94 19.93 3.33
N VAL A 354 7.35 20.01 4.52
CA VAL A 354 5.93 20.35 4.69
C VAL A 354 5.60 21.71 4.07
N ILE A 355 6.41 22.73 4.35
CA ILE A 355 6.17 24.08 3.85
C ILE A 355 6.35 24.14 2.35
N VAL A 356 7.43 23.54 1.83
CA VAL A 356 7.72 23.56 0.38
C VAL A 356 6.62 22.85 -0.40
N TRP A 357 6.20 21.67 0.05
CA TRP A 357 5.12 20.93 -0.60
C TRP A 357 3.77 21.62 -0.50
N ALA A 358 3.44 22.22 0.64
CA ALA A 358 2.21 22.99 0.82
C ALA A 358 2.15 24.16 -0.16
N VAL A 359 3.21 24.96 -0.24
CA VAL A 359 3.30 26.09 -1.18
C VAL A 359 3.24 25.61 -2.64
N LEU A 360 3.93 24.53 -2.96
CA LEU A 360 3.93 23.99 -4.33
C LEU A 360 2.52 23.50 -4.75
N ILE A 361 1.82 22.80 -3.90
CA ILE A 361 0.46 22.31 -4.15
C ILE A 361 -0.51 23.49 -4.40
N GLU A 362 -0.43 24.54 -3.57
CA GLU A 362 -1.23 25.77 -3.76
C GLU A 362 -0.92 26.47 -5.07
N LEU A 363 0.34 26.66 -5.40
CA LEU A 363 0.74 27.31 -6.65
C LEU A 363 0.27 26.51 -7.88
N LEU A 364 0.42 25.20 -7.88
CA LEU A 364 -0.07 24.34 -8.96
C LEU A 364 -1.59 24.37 -9.08
N GLY A 365 -2.30 24.43 -7.95
CA GLY A 365 -3.75 24.61 -7.90
C GLY A 365 -4.19 25.93 -8.52
N LEU A 366 -3.55 27.03 -8.14
CA LEU A 366 -3.83 28.36 -8.71
C LEU A 366 -3.54 28.42 -10.22
N ILE A 367 -2.48 27.78 -10.68
CA ILE A 367 -2.14 27.68 -12.11
C ILE A 367 -3.21 26.87 -12.87
N ALA A 368 -3.77 25.83 -12.28
CA ALA A 368 -4.79 24.98 -12.91
C ALA A 368 -6.20 25.59 -12.88
N ALA A 369 -6.52 26.40 -11.87
CA ALA A 369 -7.86 26.94 -11.66
C ALA A 369 -8.47 27.65 -12.88
N PRO A 370 -7.77 28.50 -13.66
CA PRO A 370 -8.34 29.14 -14.84
C PRO A 370 -8.73 28.16 -15.96
N TYR A 371 -8.01 27.07 -16.12
CA TYR A 371 -8.36 26.03 -17.08
C TYR A 371 -9.66 25.33 -16.67
N LEU A 372 -9.77 24.98 -15.38
CA LEU A 372 -10.95 24.33 -14.82
C LEU A 372 -12.16 25.26 -14.85
N PHE A 373 -11.99 26.54 -14.54
CA PHE A 373 -13.04 27.54 -14.61
C PHE A 373 -13.75 27.54 -15.99
N ILE A 374 -12.99 27.26 -17.05
CA ILE A 374 -13.54 27.19 -18.42
C ILE A 374 -14.10 25.80 -18.71
N ALA A 375 -13.41 24.74 -18.26
CA ALA A 375 -13.79 23.37 -18.56
C ALA A 375 -15.00 22.87 -17.74
N CYS A 376 -15.08 23.28 -16.46
CA CYS A 376 -16.07 22.78 -15.49
C CYS A 376 -17.21 23.78 -15.27
N ARG A 377 -17.77 24.36 -16.33
CA ARG A 377 -18.82 25.39 -16.22
C ARG A 377 -20.10 24.94 -15.56
N SER A 378 -20.39 23.66 -15.56
CA SER A 378 -21.56 23.06 -14.95
C SER A 378 -21.46 22.86 -13.43
N LEU A 379 -20.25 22.96 -12.86
CA LEU A 379 -20.04 22.81 -11.42
C LEU A 379 -20.23 24.17 -10.69
N PRO A 380 -20.80 24.17 -9.48
CA PRO A 380 -20.98 25.39 -8.70
C PRO A 380 -19.66 26.08 -8.36
N ASP A 381 -18.60 25.30 -8.07
CA ASP A 381 -17.23 25.74 -7.78
C ASP A 381 -16.36 25.89 -9.03
N ARG A 382 -16.93 25.68 -10.25
CA ARG A 382 -16.18 25.67 -11.52
C ARG A 382 -14.95 24.76 -11.49
N GLY A 383 -14.97 23.68 -10.68
CA GLY A 383 -13.90 22.71 -10.53
C GLY A 383 -12.73 23.18 -9.67
N TYR A 384 -12.91 24.21 -8.86
CA TYR A 384 -11.88 24.74 -7.98
C TYR A 384 -11.39 23.69 -6.97
N GLY A 385 -12.28 22.91 -6.38
CA GLY A 385 -11.93 21.84 -5.45
C GLY A 385 -11.01 20.76 -6.05
N LEU A 386 -11.00 20.62 -7.38
CA LEU A 386 -10.10 19.70 -8.11
C LEU A 386 -8.78 20.36 -8.56
N SER A 387 -8.64 21.68 -8.39
CA SER A 387 -7.54 22.45 -9.00
C SER A 387 -6.16 21.99 -8.54
N LYS A 388 -5.97 21.69 -7.26
CA LYS A 388 -4.70 21.25 -6.68
C LYS A 388 -4.27 19.89 -7.26
N THR A 389 -5.18 18.92 -7.28
CA THR A 389 -4.93 17.58 -7.82
C THR A 389 -4.64 17.62 -9.32
N LEU A 390 -5.46 18.37 -10.08
CA LEU A 390 -5.28 18.50 -11.53
C LEU A 390 -4.06 19.31 -11.89
N GLY A 391 -3.69 20.30 -11.09
CA GLY A 391 -2.45 21.05 -11.27
C GLY A 391 -1.20 20.17 -11.21
N MET A 392 -1.12 19.32 -10.18
CA MET A 392 -0.05 18.33 -10.07
C MET A 392 -0.09 17.33 -11.25
N LEU A 393 -1.28 16.83 -11.59
CA LEU A 393 -1.46 15.85 -12.65
C LEU A 393 -1.03 16.42 -14.03
N PHE A 394 -1.44 17.65 -14.36
CA PHE A 394 -1.08 18.28 -15.64
C PHE A 394 0.43 18.44 -15.77
N VAL A 395 1.08 19.00 -14.75
CA VAL A 395 2.52 19.17 -14.77
C VAL A 395 3.23 17.83 -14.92
N SER A 396 2.85 16.83 -14.12
CA SER A 396 3.44 15.49 -14.19
C SER A 396 3.23 14.83 -15.56
N TRP A 397 2.04 14.96 -16.12
CA TRP A 397 1.70 14.38 -17.42
C TRP A 397 2.48 15.01 -18.57
N PHE A 398 2.57 16.35 -18.62
CA PHE A 398 3.32 17.04 -19.67
C PHE A 398 4.83 16.77 -19.58
N ILE A 399 5.39 16.66 -18.35
CA ILE A 399 6.78 16.27 -18.15
C ILE A 399 7.01 14.85 -18.65
N TRP A 400 6.14 13.93 -18.24
CA TRP A 400 6.27 12.52 -18.61
C TRP A 400 6.18 12.32 -20.13
N ILE A 401 5.20 12.93 -20.79
CA ILE A 401 5.04 12.86 -22.23
C ILE A 401 6.22 13.52 -22.96
N GLY A 402 6.59 14.73 -22.55
CA GLY A 402 7.68 15.47 -23.21
C GLY A 402 9.02 14.74 -23.08
N ALA A 403 9.31 14.17 -21.91
CA ALA A 403 10.50 13.33 -21.72
C ALA A 403 10.41 12.01 -22.51
N GLY A 404 9.23 11.39 -22.58
CA GLY A 404 8.99 10.18 -23.36
C GLY A 404 9.20 10.38 -24.86
N PHE A 405 8.79 11.52 -25.40
CA PHE A 405 9.06 11.91 -26.79
C PHE A 405 10.46 12.54 -27.00
N LYS A 406 11.31 12.57 -25.95
CA LYS A 406 12.67 13.13 -25.99
C LYS A 406 12.71 14.61 -26.38
N LEU A 407 11.64 15.38 -26.11
CA LEU A 407 11.61 16.83 -26.37
C LEU A 407 12.50 17.59 -25.37
N PHE A 408 12.63 17.07 -24.16
CA PHE A 408 13.52 17.55 -23.10
C PHE A 408 13.84 16.43 -22.13
N TYR A 409 14.83 16.63 -21.26
CA TYR A 409 15.17 15.65 -20.21
C TYR A 409 14.25 15.77 -19.02
N PHE A 410 13.97 14.64 -18.36
CA PHE A 410 13.30 14.60 -17.07
C PHE A 410 14.25 15.19 -16.00
N SER A 411 14.15 16.49 -15.77
CA SER A 411 15.04 17.27 -14.94
C SER A 411 14.30 18.45 -14.30
N ALA A 412 14.90 19.07 -13.28
CA ALA A 412 14.34 20.26 -12.63
C ALA A 412 14.11 21.42 -13.64
N SER A 413 15.00 21.60 -14.60
CA SER A 413 14.85 22.61 -15.65
C SER A 413 13.73 22.29 -16.63
N GLY A 414 13.57 21.02 -17.03
CA GLY A 414 12.44 20.55 -17.84
C GLY A 414 11.11 20.74 -17.13
N THR A 415 11.06 20.40 -15.84
CA THR A 415 9.90 20.64 -14.98
C THR A 415 9.54 22.13 -14.91
N GLY A 416 10.54 22.98 -14.68
CA GLY A 416 10.36 24.44 -14.63
C GLY A 416 9.83 25.01 -15.95
N ALA A 417 10.32 24.54 -17.09
CA ALA A 417 9.84 24.95 -18.39
C ALA A 417 8.37 24.58 -18.62
N VAL A 418 7.96 23.38 -18.25
CA VAL A 418 6.56 22.92 -18.32
C VAL A 418 5.66 23.77 -17.43
N ILE A 419 6.05 24.02 -16.19
CA ILE A 419 5.29 24.88 -15.27
C ILE A 419 5.16 26.28 -15.87
N PHE A 420 6.23 26.83 -16.41
CA PHE A 420 6.21 28.15 -17.05
C PHE A 420 5.22 28.23 -18.20
N VAL A 421 5.22 27.27 -19.11
CA VAL A 421 4.29 27.22 -20.25
C VAL A 421 2.84 27.14 -19.78
N ILE A 422 2.54 26.27 -18.81
CA ILE A 422 1.18 26.13 -18.26
C ILE A 422 0.77 27.43 -17.56
N THR A 423 1.68 28.08 -16.84
CA THR A 423 1.42 29.38 -16.19
C THR A 423 1.10 30.48 -17.21
N CYS A 424 1.86 30.57 -18.30
CA CYS A 424 1.57 31.53 -19.37
C CYS A 424 0.16 31.33 -19.94
N GLY A 425 -0.24 30.09 -20.20
CA GLY A 425 -1.61 29.78 -20.63
C GLY A 425 -2.66 30.17 -19.60
N SER A 426 -2.42 29.90 -18.31
CA SER A 426 -3.28 30.29 -17.21
C SER A 426 -3.49 31.82 -17.13
N VAL A 427 -2.39 32.57 -17.19
CA VAL A 427 -2.42 34.05 -17.17
C VAL A 427 -3.17 34.59 -18.40
N TYR A 428 -2.95 34.01 -19.58
CA TYR A 428 -3.68 34.40 -20.79
C TYR A 428 -5.20 34.18 -20.65
N LEU A 429 -5.62 33.03 -20.09
CA LEU A 429 -7.04 32.74 -19.86
C LEU A 429 -7.66 33.69 -18.85
N LEU A 430 -6.94 33.99 -17.76
CA LEU A 430 -7.35 34.99 -16.78
C LEU A 430 -7.51 36.37 -17.42
N TYR A 431 -6.54 36.83 -18.19
CA TYR A 431 -6.59 38.11 -18.87
C TYR A 431 -7.82 38.20 -19.77
N LYS A 432 -8.06 37.16 -20.58
CA LYS A 432 -9.17 37.14 -21.54
C LYS A 432 -10.55 37.07 -20.88
N ARG A 433 -10.66 36.46 -19.70
CA ARG A 433 -11.92 36.21 -19.01
C ARG A 433 -12.00 36.84 -17.62
N TRP A 434 -11.22 37.86 -17.37
CA TRP A 434 -11.11 38.48 -16.06
C TRP A 434 -12.44 38.95 -15.47
N PRO A 435 -13.36 39.60 -16.23
CA PRO A 435 -14.64 40.02 -15.67
C PRO A 435 -15.50 38.86 -15.18
N GLU A 436 -15.56 37.75 -15.96
CA GLU A 436 -16.31 36.55 -15.60
C GLU A 436 -15.69 35.86 -14.38
N PHE A 437 -14.35 35.79 -14.34
CA PHE A 437 -13.62 35.18 -13.24
C PHE A 437 -13.78 35.99 -11.94
N LYS A 438 -13.70 37.30 -12.02
CA LYS A 438 -13.91 38.20 -10.88
C LYS A 438 -15.34 38.09 -10.33
N ALA A 439 -16.37 38.05 -11.17
CA ALA A 439 -17.75 37.82 -10.77
C ALA A 439 -17.90 36.49 -10.03
N PHE A 440 -17.37 35.42 -10.62
CA PHE A 440 -17.36 34.08 -10.00
C PHE A 440 -16.71 34.08 -8.62
N LEU A 441 -15.53 34.69 -8.46
CA LEU A 441 -14.85 34.77 -7.15
C LEU A 441 -15.71 35.50 -6.11
N SER A 442 -16.44 36.53 -6.53
CA SER A 442 -17.33 37.27 -5.61
C SER A 442 -18.55 36.46 -5.22
N GLU A 443 -19.19 35.79 -6.17
CA GLU A 443 -20.39 34.98 -5.97
C GLU A 443 -20.14 33.69 -5.19
N SER A 444 -19.03 33.00 -5.51
CA SER A 444 -18.73 31.67 -4.97
C SER A 444 -17.76 31.70 -3.79
N LYS A 445 -17.39 32.86 -3.26
CA LYS A 445 -16.36 33.03 -2.22
C LYS A 445 -16.53 32.10 -1.02
N HIS A 446 -17.78 31.85 -0.60
CA HIS A 446 -18.05 30.99 0.56
C HIS A 446 -17.80 29.52 0.26
N VAL A 447 -18.12 29.08 -0.96
CA VAL A 447 -17.86 27.71 -1.43
C VAL A 447 -16.34 27.48 -1.54
N LEU A 448 -15.64 28.41 -2.21
CA LEU A 448 -14.19 28.34 -2.38
C LEU A 448 -13.47 28.35 -1.03
N LEU A 449 -13.90 29.20 -0.09
CA LEU A 449 -13.32 29.23 1.25
C LEU A 449 -13.59 27.93 2.01
N ALA A 450 -14.79 27.35 1.89
CA ALA A 450 -15.12 26.08 2.52
C ALA A 450 -14.24 24.93 1.98
N GLU A 451 -14.00 24.89 0.67
CA GLU A 451 -13.13 23.90 0.02
C GLU A 451 -11.67 24.06 0.46
N GLU A 452 -11.17 25.29 0.57
CA GLU A 452 -9.83 25.56 1.12
C GLU A 452 -9.71 25.13 2.58
N CYS A 453 -10.68 25.51 3.42
CA CYS A 453 -10.70 25.09 4.81
C CYS A 453 -10.72 23.56 4.93
N LEU A 454 -11.53 22.89 4.13
CA LEU A 454 -11.62 21.44 4.11
C LEU A 454 -10.28 20.80 3.70
N PHE A 455 -9.65 21.31 2.65
CA PHE A 455 -8.34 20.85 2.21
C PHE A 455 -7.29 20.96 3.32
N TRP A 456 -7.19 22.14 3.96
CA TRP A 456 -6.20 22.38 5.01
C TRP A 456 -6.48 21.57 6.28
N VAL A 457 -7.73 21.37 6.65
CA VAL A 457 -8.10 20.53 7.79
C VAL A 457 -7.62 19.10 7.56
N PHE A 458 -7.93 18.52 6.40
CA PHE A 458 -7.46 17.17 6.09
C PHE A 458 -5.95 17.09 5.94
N PHE A 459 -5.31 18.06 5.29
CA PHE A 459 -3.86 18.12 5.17
C PHE A 459 -3.19 18.11 6.56
N ILE A 460 -3.67 18.93 7.49
CA ILE A 460 -3.13 18.99 8.86
C ILE A 460 -3.41 17.69 9.62
N ILE A 461 -4.60 17.11 9.50
CA ILE A 461 -4.94 15.83 10.14
C ILE A 461 -3.98 14.73 9.66
N PHE A 462 -3.81 14.58 8.34
CA PHE A 462 -2.89 13.58 7.80
C PHE A 462 -1.43 13.85 8.18
N LEU A 463 -1.02 15.11 8.23
CA LEU A 463 0.31 15.49 8.70
C LEU A 463 0.53 15.08 10.16
N LEU A 464 -0.44 15.34 11.04
CA LEU A 464 -0.38 14.96 12.46
C LEU A 464 -0.35 13.44 12.62
N ILE A 465 -1.17 12.72 11.86
CA ILE A 465 -1.14 11.24 11.83
C ILE A 465 0.26 10.77 11.40
N ARG A 466 0.83 11.38 10.35
CA ARG A 466 2.16 11.04 9.86
C ARG A 466 3.26 11.33 10.88
N MET A 467 3.16 12.44 11.59
CA MET A 467 4.10 12.79 12.66
C MET A 467 3.98 11.87 13.87
N ALA A 468 2.78 11.40 14.17
CA ALA A 468 2.53 10.46 15.26
C ALA A 468 3.02 9.02 14.94
N ASN A 469 3.14 8.70 13.65
CA ASN A 469 3.67 7.40 13.18
C ASN A 469 4.91 7.62 12.27
N PRO A 470 6.10 7.87 12.85
CA PRO A 470 7.32 8.15 12.09
C PRO A 470 7.93 6.93 11.40
N ASP A 471 7.49 5.71 11.73
CA ASP A 471 8.14 4.45 11.34
C ASP A 471 7.97 4.03 9.86
N LEU A 472 7.47 4.90 9.00
CA LEU A 472 7.48 4.69 7.54
C LEU A 472 8.85 5.08 6.92
N TRP A 473 9.91 4.63 7.55
CA TRP A 473 11.29 4.83 7.10
C TRP A 473 11.77 3.60 6.31
N HIS A 474 11.32 3.45 5.08
CA HIS A 474 12.10 2.61 4.13
C HIS A 474 11.79 3.05 2.70
#